data_9dac18da37cd0210a9009b2ae9deadfd
#
_entry.id   9dac18da37cd0210a9009b2ae9deadfd
#
_cell.length_a   1.000
_cell.length_b   1.000
_cell.length_c   1.000
_cell.angle_alpha   90.00
_cell.angle_beta   90.00
_cell.angle_gamma   90.00
#
_symmetry.space_group_name_H-M   'P 1'
#
loop_
_entity.id
_entity.type
_entity.pdbx_description
1 polymer ?
#
loop_
_entity_poly.entity_id
_entity_poly.type
_entity_poly.pdbx_seq_one_letter_code
_entity_poly.pdbx_strand_id
1 'polypeptide(L)'
;MKYKKLLYLLMAAGIMSACGTDNDVDPSYSAFDTEIPTRSAFDNWLLENYTKPYNINFIYRYNDSETDNSYNVIPAELDKSKALAVMIKHVWLDAYAEALGEDFIKAHSFRVFQLIGSAEYSSGGSHEMVLGTAEGGLKVTVFRVNAITPDDPWIDQDSYYPNTTASNPMDLNYWFFHTMHHEFCHILTQLKNYSTEFQTVSTSDYQTTNWVNVDDWEAPAMGFTSGYGSKEYNEDFAEIYSFYVTHTEAAFEDLLAAAIVDTDTPATDSNGNPVYKKDADGNLIPLTDANGNIIYETDAEGNVLYKKVTAADGTVTYEKVPAYEREMEKDYTYYNKLVQKFNIVYDYFANSWGIDLDALREIVLRRSAEVEKGIDIENMTVKN
;
A
#
# COMPACT_ATOMS: atom_id res chain seq x y z
N MET A 1 36.95 -32.26 -57.99
CA MET A 1 35.62 -32.67 -57.48
C MET A 1 35.62 -33.92 -56.61
N LYS A 2 36.54 -34.87 -56.74
CA LYS A 2 36.60 -36.13 -55.98
C LYS A 2 36.91 -35.90 -54.45
N TYR A 3 37.77 -34.98 -54.12
CA TYR A 3 38.21 -34.75 -52.74
C TYR A 3 37.13 -34.02 -51.84
N LYS A 4 36.27 -33.18 -52.43
CA LYS A 4 35.18 -32.55 -51.69
C LYS A 4 34.12 -33.58 -51.21
N LYS A 5 33.84 -34.59 -52.05
CA LYS A 5 32.90 -35.67 -51.65
C LYS A 5 33.48 -36.55 -50.55
N LEU A 6 34.81 -36.80 -50.56
CA LEU A 6 35.47 -37.56 -49.51
C LEU A 6 35.46 -36.79 -48.15
N LEU A 7 35.64 -35.47 -48.21
CA LEU A 7 35.59 -34.61 -47.01
C LEU A 7 34.18 -34.59 -46.35
N TYR A 8 33.12 -34.53 -47.17
CA TYR A 8 31.75 -34.62 -46.69
C TYR A 8 31.42 -35.99 -46.11
N LEU A 9 31.97 -37.07 -46.67
CA LEU A 9 31.80 -38.43 -46.18
C LEU A 9 32.50 -38.62 -44.82
N LEU A 10 33.70 -38.06 -44.65
CA LEU A 10 34.43 -38.07 -43.38
C LEU A 10 33.75 -37.20 -42.28
N MET A 11 33.19 -36.04 -42.67
CA MET A 11 32.39 -35.23 -41.74
C MET A 11 31.10 -35.95 -41.33
N ALA A 12 30.39 -36.62 -42.24
CA ALA A 12 29.19 -37.38 -41.93
C ALA A 12 29.48 -38.58 -41.03
N ALA A 13 30.62 -39.27 -41.23
CA ALA A 13 31.06 -40.36 -40.36
C ALA A 13 31.45 -39.89 -38.94
N GLY A 14 32.03 -38.68 -38.81
CA GLY A 14 32.37 -38.08 -37.52
C GLY A 14 31.15 -37.67 -36.69
N ILE A 15 30.04 -37.29 -37.35
CA ILE A 15 28.78 -36.92 -36.65
C ILE A 15 28.04 -38.17 -36.15
N MET A 16 28.18 -39.31 -36.82
CA MET A 16 27.52 -40.55 -36.42
C MET A 16 28.21 -41.26 -35.23
N SER A 17 29.48 -40.96 -34.97
CA SER A 17 30.17 -41.53 -33.80
C SER A 17 30.07 -40.67 -32.52
N ALA A 18 29.41 -39.50 -32.58
CA ALA A 18 29.13 -38.69 -31.42
C ALA A 18 27.84 -39.08 -30.68
N CYS A 19 27.01 -39.96 -31.23
CA CYS A 19 25.98 -40.67 -30.48
C CYS A 19 26.59 -41.90 -29.82
N GLY A 20 27.42 -41.71 -28.81
CA GLY A 20 27.73 -42.78 -27.86
C GLY A 20 26.41 -43.21 -27.24
N THR A 21 26.14 -44.49 -27.20
CA THR A 21 25.04 -45.06 -26.44
C THR A 21 25.26 -44.68 -24.97
N ASP A 22 24.43 -43.81 -24.46
CA ASP A 22 24.32 -43.48 -23.03
C ASP A 22 23.79 -44.72 -22.23
N ASN A 23 24.38 -45.90 -22.53
CA ASN A 23 24.00 -47.13 -21.89
C ASN A 23 24.70 -47.33 -20.53
N ASP A 24 25.58 -46.40 -20.14
CA ASP A 24 26.30 -46.48 -18.86
C ASP A 24 25.79 -45.49 -17.82
N VAL A 25 24.64 -44.85 -18.06
CA VAL A 25 23.98 -44.09 -16.96
C VAL A 25 23.33 -45.08 -16.01
N ASP A 26 23.95 -45.25 -14.88
CA ASP A 26 23.38 -46.05 -13.78
C ASP A 26 22.04 -45.37 -13.37
N PRO A 27 20.90 -46.03 -13.63
CA PRO A 27 19.59 -45.42 -13.29
C PRO A 27 19.38 -45.30 -11.78
N SER A 28 20.23 -45.92 -10.97
CA SER A 28 20.23 -45.74 -9.52
C SER A 28 21.07 -44.54 -9.05
N TYR A 29 21.90 -43.96 -9.94
CA TYR A 29 22.72 -42.79 -9.61
C TYR A 29 22.01 -41.51 -10.04
N SER A 30 21.69 -40.69 -9.08
CA SER A 30 21.25 -39.31 -9.30
C SER A 30 22.34 -38.33 -8.89
N ALA A 31 22.72 -37.41 -9.78
CA ALA A 31 23.62 -36.30 -9.43
C ALA A 31 22.92 -35.30 -8.46
N PHE A 32 21.62 -35.42 -8.33
CA PHE A 32 20.85 -34.66 -7.35
C PHE A 32 20.64 -35.50 -6.09
N ASP A 33 20.71 -34.85 -4.94
CA ASP A 33 20.37 -35.47 -3.68
C ASP A 33 18.91 -35.95 -3.74
N THR A 34 18.71 -37.27 -3.68
CA THR A 34 17.38 -37.90 -3.69
C THR A 34 16.83 -38.09 -2.29
N GLU A 35 17.60 -37.75 -1.26
CA GLU A 35 17.07 -37.79 0.11
C GLU A 35 15.99 -36.73 0.27
N ILE A 36 14.84 -37.16 0.77
CA ILE A 36 13.77 -36.24 1.13
C ILE A 36 14.29 -35.41 2.33
N PRO A 37 14.50 -34.08 2.20
CA PRO A 37 15.02 -33.30 3.30
C PRO A 37 14.10 -33.42 4.51
N THR A 38 14.68 -33.54 5.70
CA THR A 38 13.91 -33.55 6.94
C THR A 38 13.20 -32.22 7.09
N ARG A 39 11.88 -32.22 7.00
CA ARG A 39 11.04 -31.04 7.14
C ARG A 39 10.68 -30.78 8.59
N SER A 40 10.80 -29.53 9.05
CA SER A 40 10.24 -29.09 10.32
C SER A 40 8.69 -29.10 10.27
N ALA A 41 8.04 -28.94 11.41
CA ALA A 41 6.58 -28.77 11.46
C ALA A 41 6.13 -27.58 10.60
N PHE A 42 6.89 -26.46 10.62
CA PHE A 42 6.58 -25.28 9.80
C PHE A 42 6.79 -25.54 8.30
N ASP A 43 7.86 -26.25 7.89
CA ASP A 43 8.06 -26.63 6.49
C ASP A 43 6.89 -27.49 5.97
N ASN A 44 6.38 -28.39 6.79
CA ASN A 44 5.21 -29.21 6.43
C ASN A 44 3.94 -28.36 6.35
N TRP A 45 3.76 -27.40 7.28
CA TRP A 45 2.62 -26.49 7.24
C TRP A 45 2.66 -25.61 5.98
N LEU A 46 3.82 -25.07 5.61
CA LEU A 46 3.99 -24.31 4.37
C LEU A 46 3.73 -25.16 3.12
N LEU A 47 4.16 -26.42 3.12
CA LEU A 47 3.89 -27.34 2.03
C LEU A 47 2.37 -27.52 1.81
N GLU A 48 1.60 -27.70 2.89
CA GLU A 48 0.15 -27.95 2.82
C GLU A 48 -0.65 -26.67 2.55
N ASN A 49 -0.19 -25.50 3.02
CA ASN A 49 -0.96 -24.26 2.97
C ASN A 49 -0.55 -23.30 1.86
N TYR A 50 0.67 -23.40 1.32
CA TYR A 50 1.19 -22.53 0.28
C TYR A 50 1.63 -23.29 -0.97
N THR A 51 2.49 -24.30 -0.82
CA THR A 51 3.12 -24.93 -1.98
C THR A 51 2.14 -25.80 -2.76
N LYS A 52 1.45 -26.75 -2.09
CA LYS A 52 0.51 -27.63 -2.76
C LYS A 52 -0.72 -26.90 -3.33
N PRO A 53 -1.40 -26.03 -2.56
CA PRO A 53 -2.61 -25.38 -3.07
C PRO A 53 -2.33 -24.28 -4.10
N TYR A 54 -1.25 -23.49 -3.92
CA TYR A 54 -1.03 -22.27 -4.69
C TYR A 54 0.26 -22.26 -5.52
N ASN A 55 1.10 -23.29 -5.39
CA ASN A 55 2.44 -23.35 -5.99
C ASN A 55 3.32 -22.15 -5.57
N ILE A 56 3.16 -21.70 -4.32
CA ILE A 56 3.98 -20.64 -3.73
C ILE A 56 5.13 -21.26 -2.95
N ASN A 57 6.36 -20.89 -3.27
CA ASN A 57 7.56 -21.17 -2.49
C ASN A 57 7.74 -20.07 -1.43
N PHE A 58 7.49 -20.40 -0.16
CA PHE A 58 7.61 -19.48 0.96
C PHE A 58 8.99 -19.61 1.61
N ILE A 59 9.86 -18.61 1.41
CA ILE A 59 11.26 -18.60 1.85
C ILE A 59 11.37 -17.78 3.14
N TYR A 60 11.48 -18.45 4.28
CA TYR A 60 11.69 -17.81 5.58
C TYR A 60 13.12 -17.96 6.10
N ARG A 61 13.90 -18.91 5.57
CA ARG A 61 15.32 -19.04 5.86
C ARG A 61 16.11 -18.12 4.95
N TYR A 62 16.94 -17.28 5.56
CA TYR A 62 17.78 -16.35 4.81
C TYR A 62 18.65 -17.07 3.78
N ASN A 63 18.72 -16.53 2.59
CA ASN A 63 19.56 -17.04 1.51
C ASN A 63 20.23 -15.85 0.81
N ASP A 64 21.56 -15.75 0.95
CA ASP A 64 22.35 -14.67 0.38
C ASP A 64 22.20 -14.55 -1.14
N SER A 65 21.98 -15.68 -1.84
CA SER A 65 21.84 -15.69 -3.31
C SER A 65 20.50 -15.12 -3.79
N GLU A 66 19.53 -14.97 -2.91
CA GLU A 66 18.18 -14.45 -3.18
C GLU A 66 17.98 -13.02 -2.67
N THR A 67 19.03 -12.42 -2.09
CA THR A 67 18.96 -11.11 -1.44
C THR A 67 19.92 -10.14 -2.14
N ASP A 68 19.56 -8.87 -2.21
CA ASP A 68 20.48 -7.84 -2.70
C ASP A 68 21.62 -7.63 -1.68
N ASN A 69 22.82 -8.05 -2.06
CA ASN A 69 24.03 -7.95 -1.22
C ASN A 69 24.54 -6.51 -1.03
N SER A 70 23.89 -5.51 -1.63
CA SER A 70 24.17 -4.09 -1.38
C SER A 70 23.71 -3.63 0.00
N TYR A 71 22.85 -4.42 0.66
CA TYR A 71 22.26 -4.11 1.95
C TYR A 71 22.65 -5.12 3.03
N ASN A 72 22.82 -4.60 4.25
CA ASN A 72 23.03 -5.44 5.42
C ASN A 72 21.69 -5.75 6.08
N VAL A 73 21.13 -6.90 5.79
CA VAL A 73 19.86 -7.37 6.35
C VAL A 73 20.07 -8.57 7.28
N ILE A 74 19.12 -8.84 8.17
CA ILE A 74 19.18 -9.99 9.09
C ILE A 74 18.06 -10.98 8.78
N PRO A 75 18.28 -12.28 9.08
CA PRO A 75 17.26 -13.31 8.93
C PRO A 75 15.97 -13.02 9.69
N ALA A 76 14.85 -13.47 9.14
CA ALA A 76 13.59 -13.48 9.87
C ALA A 76 13.60 -14.54 10.99
N GLU A 77 13.11 -14.16 12.17
CA GLU A 77 12.93 -15.08 13.30
C GLU A 77 11.81 -16.08 13.01
N LEU A 78 11.99 -17.33 13.47
CA LEU A 78 11.08 -18.42 13.12
C LEU A 78 9.63 -18.15 13.53
N ASP A 79 9.40 -17.67 14.76
CA ASP A 79 8.04 -17.48 15.27
C ASP A 79 7.36 -16.27 14.60
N LYS A 80 8.14 -15.24 14.26
CA LYS A 80 7.67 -14.10 13.47
C LYS A 80 7.31 -14.52 12.03
N SER A 81 8.13 -15.42 11.46
CA SER A 81 7.89 -16.00 10.13
C SER A 81 6.61 -16.84 10.10
N LYS A 82 6.37 -17.66 11.13
CA LYS A 82 5.11 -18.42 11.29
C LYS A 82 3.91 -17.47 11.38
N ALA A 83 4.02 -16.44 12.24
CA ALA A 83 2.95 -15.46 12.42
C ALA A 83 2.58 -14.80 11.09
N LEU A 84 3.58 -14.25 10.38
CA LEU A 84 3.32 -13.58 9.10
C LEU A 84 2.76 -14.54 8.04
N ALA A 85 3.23 -15.79 7.99
CA ALA A 85 2.68 -16.79 7.08
C ALA A 85 1.19 -17.05 7.35
N VAL A 86 0.78 -17.16 8.63
CA VAL A 86 -0.62 -17.31 9.00
C VAL A 86 -1.43 -16.07 8.61
N MET A 87 -0.94 -14.89 8.93
CA MET A 87 -1.62 -13.61 8.65
C MET A 87 -1.85 -13.40 7.16
N ILE A 88 -0.80 -13.56 6.33
CA ILE A 88 -0.90 -13.39 4.87
C ILE A 88 -1.86 -14.43 4.26
N LYS A 89 -1.77 -15.69 4.69
CA LYS A 89 -2.73 -16.67 4.22
C LYS A 89 -4.15 -16.24 4.55
N HIS A 90 -4.41 -15.82 5.78
CA HIS A 90 -5.74 -15.48 6.26
C HIS A 90 -6.30 -14.21 5.59
N VAL A 91 -5.52 -13.12 5.56
CA VAL A 91 -6.01 -11.80 5.09
C VAL A 91 -5.94 -11.67 3.57
N TRP A 92 -5.01 -12.36 2.92
CA TRP A 92 -4.82 -12.23 1.47
C TRP A 92 -5.28 -13.46 0.71
N LEU A 93 -4.65 -14.65 0.86
CA LEU A 93 -4.99 -15.83 0.06
C LEU A 93 -6.43 -16.29 0.28
N ASP A 94 -6.82 -16.43 1.54
CA ASP A 94 -8.16 -16.91 1.89
C ASP A 94 -9.24 -15.84 1.62
N ALA A 95 -8.90 -14.54 1.65
CA ALA A 95 -9.82 -13.47 1.27
C ALA A 95 -10.19 -13.54 -0.22
N TYR A 96 -9.20 -13.69 -1.09
CA TYR A 96 -9.47 -13.86 -2.53
C TYR A 96 -10.11 -15.20 -2.85
N ALA A 97 -9.76 -16.27 -2.14
CA ALA A 97 -10.42 -17.55 -2.30
C ALA A 97 -11.92 -17.49 -1.91
N GLU A 98 -12.25 -16.73 -0.86
CA GLU A 98 -13.63 -16.49 -0.44
C GLU A 98 -14.39 -15.63 -1.44
N ALA A 99 -13.77 -14.54 -1.92
CA ALA A 99 -14.41 -13.57 -2.85
C ALA A 99 -14.60 -14.14 -4.26
N LEU A 100 -13.63 -14.89 -4.79
CA LEU A 100 -13.51 -15.23 -6.21
C LEU A 100 -13.37 -16.75 -6.48
N GLY A 101 -13.25 -17.53 -5.43
CA GLY A 101 -12.95 -18.96 -5.52
C GLY A 101 -11.44 -19.25 -5.57
N GLU A 102 -11.07 -20.45 -5.12
CA GLU A 102 -9.67 -20.86 -5.02
C GLU A 102 -8.93 -20.87 -6.36
N ASP A 103 -9.61 -21.16 -7.46
CA ASP A 103 -8.99 -21.27 -8.78
C ASP A 103 -8.45 -19.91 -9.27
N PHE A 104 -9.10 -18.81 -8.86
CA PHE A 104 -8.64 -17.48 -9.19
C PHE A 104 -7.26 -17.20 -8.58
N ILE A 105 -7.11 -17.38 -7.28
CA ILE A 105 -5.84 -17.09 -6.59
C ILE A 105 -4.74 -18.09 -6.98
N LYS A 106 -5.09 -19.36 -7.24
CA LYS A 106 -4.16 -20.37 -7.76
C LYS A 106 -3.56 -19.97 -9.11
N ALA A 107 -4.37 -19.38 -9.97
CA ALA A 107 -3.95 -18.97 -11.31
C ALA A 107 -3.08 -17.69 -11.32
N HIS A 108 -3.32 -16.74 -10.40
CA HIS A 108 -2.80 -15.39 -10.47
C HIS A 108 -1.82 -15.01 -9.35
N SER A 109 -1.67 -15.83 -8.27
CA SER A 109 -0.71 -15.54 -7.21
C SER A 109 0.74 -15.55 -7.71
N PHE A 110 1.62 -14.77 -7.07
CA PHE A 110 3.07 -14.85 -7.27
C PHE A 110 3.61 -16.22 -6.83
N ARG A 111 4.83 -16.56 -7.26
CA ARG A 111 5.41 -17.90 -7.08
C ARG A 111 6.39 -18.00 -5.93
N VAL A 112 6.98 -16.88 -5.53
CA VAL A 112 7.98 -16.83 -4.46
C VAL A 112 7.61 -15.74 -3.48
N PHE A 113 7.63 -16.07 -2.21
CA PHE A 113 7.46 -15.15 -1.10
C PHE A 113 8.66 -15.24 -0.17
N GLN A 114 9.41 -14.16 0.00
CA GLN A 114 10.64 -14.15 0.79
C GLN A 114 10.52 -13.20 1.98
N LEU A 115 10.99 -13.66 3.14
CA LEU A 115 10.98 -12.91 4.39
C LEU A 115 12.37 -12.42 4.76
N ILE A 116 12.47 -11.13 5.13
CA ILE A 116 13.66 -10.49 5.69
C ILE A 116 13.32 -9.92 7.07
N GLY A 117 14.16 -10.21 8.05
CA GLY A 117 13.91 -9.84 9.44
C GLY A 117 14.03 -8.36 9.74
N SER A 118 14.99 -7.66 9.11
CA SER A 118 15.24 -6.23 9.30
C SER A 118 14.61 -5.36 8.21
N ALA A 119 14.63 -4.04 8.42
CA ALA A 119 14.38 -3.08 7.36
C ALA A 119 15.53 -3.08 6.33
N GLU A 120 15.21 -2.67 5.12
CA GLU A 120 16.15 -2.32 4.07
C GLU A 120 16.05 -0.80 3.83
N TYR A 121 17.21 -0.12 3.86
CA TYR A 121 17.28 1.31 3.62
C TYR A 121 18.01 1.58 2.31
N SER A 122 17.48 2.46 1.48
CA SER A 122 18.12 2.80 0.21
C SER A 122 19.51 3.41 0.45
N SER A 123 20.49 2.99 -0.37
CA SER A 123 21.89 3.41 -0.25
C SER A 123 22.14 4.88 -0.65
N GLY A 124 21.13 5.57 -1.16
CA GLY A 124 21.23 6.92 -1.73
C GLY A 124 21.18 8.08 -0.74
N GLY A 125 21.16 7.83 0.57
CA GLY A 125 21.09 8.87 1.62
C GLY A 125 19.70 9.47 1.82
N SER A 126 18.67 8.96 1.14
CA SER A 126 17.26 9.38 1.29
C SER A 126 16.57 8.82 2.54
N HIS A 127 17.20 7.97 3.33
CA HIS A 127 16.59 7.27 4.47
C HIS A 127 15.29 6.54 4.12
N GLU A 128 15.05 6.33 2.85
CA GLU A 128 13.89 5.66 2.33
C GLU A 128 13.93 4.19 2.74
N MET A 129 12.86 3.75 3.38
CA MET A 129 12.71 2.39 3.86
C MET A 129 11.87 1.60 2.87
N VAL A 130 12.42 0.50 2.37
CA VAL A 130 11.71 -0.39 1.46
C VAL A 130 10.75 -1.26 2.27
N LEU A 131 9.45 -1.20 1.96
CA LEU A 131 8.40 -2.01 2.60
C LEU A 131 8.37 -3.42 2.02
N GLY A 132 8.43 -3.52 0.71
CA GLY A 132 8.47 -4.74 -0.07
C GLY A 132 9.00 -4.48 -1.47
N THR A 133 9.37 -5.53 -2.16
CA THR A 133 9.76 -5.47 -3.57
C THR A 133 9.10 -6.60 -4.33
N ALA A 134 8.53 -6.30 -5.51
CA ALA A 134 8.11 -7.33 -6.44
C ALA A 134 9.06 -7.42 -7.63
N GLU A 135 9.59 -8.60 -7.87
CA GLU A 135 10.48 -8.88 -8.98
C GLU A 135 9.68 -9.52 -10.13
N GLY A 136 9.27 -8.68 -11.11
CA GLY A 136 8.60 -9.13 -12.33
C GLY A 136 7.27 -9.88 -12.11
N GLY A 137 6.54 -9.59 -11.03
CA GLY A 137 5.29 -10.26 -10.70
C GLY A 137 5.42 -11.73 -10.25
N LEU A 138 6.66 -12.21 -10.06
CA LEU A 138 6.92 -13.62 -9.70
C LEU A 138 7.33 -13.79 -8.24
N LYS A 139 8.05 -12.82 -7.67
CA LYS A 139 8.58 -12.88 -6.31
C LYS A 139 8.23 -11.61 -5.55
N VAL A 140 7.75 -11.76 -4.33
CA VAL A 140 7.55 -10.68 -3.37
C VAL A 140 8.48 -10.90 -2.18
N THR A 141 9.29 -9.89 -1.85
CA THR A 141 10.13 -9.87 -0.66
C THR A 141 9.56 -8.85 0.31
N VAL A 142 9.37 -9.23 1.57
CA VAL A 142 8.90 -8.33 2.63
C VAL A 142 9.94 -8.20 3.73
N PHE A 143 10.04 -7.00 4.28
CA PHE A 143 11.04 -6.59 5.25
C PHE A 143 10.45 -6.38 6.65
N ARG A 144 11.29 -6.19 7.68
CA ARG A 144 10.91 -5.92 9.07
C ARG A 144 10.08 -7.02 9.76
N VAL A 145 10.15 -8.24 9.29
CA VAL A 145 9.38 -9.36 9.86
C VAL A 145 9.62 -9.53 11.38
N ASN A 146 10.83 -9.22 11.87
CA ASN A 146 11.16 -9.33 13.29
C ASN A 146 10.48 -8.27 14.19
N ALA A 147 9.88 -7.24 13.60
CA ALA A 147 9.12 -6.23 14.35
C ALA A 147 7.66 -6.65 14.63
N ILE A 148 7.19 -7.78 14.09
CA ILE A 148 5.83 -8.29 14.32
C ILE A 148 5.66 -8.69 15.79
N THR A 149 4.51 -8.38 16.37
CA THR A 149 4.09 -8.82 17.71
C THR A 149 2.95 -9.83 17.58
N PRO A 150 3.23 -11.16 17.55
CA PRO A 150 2.21 -12.17 17.21
C PRO A 150 1.05 -12.27 18.20
N ASP A 151 1.29 -11.92 19.47
CA ASP A 151 0.27 -11.99 20.53
C ASP A 151 -0.58 -10.72 20.64
N ASP A 152 -0.10 -9.60 20.08
CA ASP A 152 -0.75 -8.28 20.10
C ASP A 152 -0.51 -7.57 18.76
N PRO A 153 -1.04 -8.10 17.66
CA PRO A 153 -0.94 -7.47 16.34
C PRO A 153 -1.81 -6.22 16.28
N TRP A 154 -1.27 -5.17 15.66
CA TRP A 154 -2.01 -3.92 15.44
C TRP A 154 -2.19 -3.70 13.94
N ILE A 155 -3.41 -3.28 13.55
CA ILE A 155 -3.81 -3.12 12.15
C ILE A 155 -4.62 -1.83 12.06
N ASP A 156 -4.04 -0.76 11.50
CA ASP A 156 -4.77 0.50 11.27
C ASP A 156 -5.50 0.43 9.93
N GLN A 157 -6.83 0.46 9.98
CA GLN A 157 -7.71 0.48 8.81
C GLN A 157 -8.55 1.75 8.73
N ASP A 158 -8.46 2.60 9.76
CA ASP A 158 -9.34 3.76 9.93
C ASP A 158 -8.65 5.09 9.60
N SER A 159 -7.32 5.11 9.50
CA SER A 159 -6.56 6.30 9.15
C SER A 159 -6.22 6.32 7.66
N TYR A 160 -6.40 7.46 6.99
CA TYR A 160 -6.03 7.56 5.56
C TYR A 160 -4.52 7.72 5.33
N TYR A 161 -3.74 7.89 6.38
CA TYR A 161 -2.28 7.85 6.31
C TYR A 161 -1.71 7.13 7.54
N PRO A 162 -0.61 6.38 7.39
CA PRO A 162 -0.07 5.57 8.46
C PRO A 162 0.54 6.41 9.57
N ASN A 163 0.36 5.98 10.82
CA ASN A 163 1.08 6.54 11.95
C ASN A 163 2.48 5.93 12.04
N THR A 164 3.39 6.38 11.16
CA THR A 164 4.77 5.86 11.10
C THR A 164 5.62 6.21 12.32
N THR A 165 5.17 7.12 13.19
CA THR A 165 5.85 7.49 14.44
C THR A 165 5.53 6.55 15.58
N ALA A 166 4.50 5.71 15.47
CA ALA A 166 4.20 4.67 16.44
C ALA A 166 5.33 3.62 16.40
N SER A 167 6.13 3.59 17.44
CA SER A 167 7.31 2.71 17.52
C SER A 167 6.94 1.26 17.84
N ASN A 168 5.76 1.01 18.43
CA ASN A 168 5.29 -0.33 18.80
C ASN A 168 3.83 -0.27 19.33
N PRO A 169 2.92 -1.16 18.93
CA PRO A 169 3.11 -2.19 17.90
C PRO A 169 3.25 -1.60 16.49
N MET A 170 3.84 -2.38 15.59
CA MET A 170 3.96 -2.01 14.17
C MET A 170 2.62 -2.19 13.49
N ASP A 171 2.20 -1.22 12.68
CA ASP A 171 1.00 -1.35 11.86
C ASP A 171 1.19 -2.40 10.76
N LEU A 172 0.47 -3.53 10.87
CA LEU A 172 0.55 -4.63 9.92
C LEU A 172 -0.16 -4.33 8.61
N ASN A 173 -1.16 -3.42 8.62
CA ASN A 173 -1.81 -2.99 7.40
C ASN A 173 -0.81 -2.28 6.51
N TYR A 174 -0.17 -1.24 6.98
CA TYR A 174 0.82 -0.46 6.24
C TYR A 174 2.00 -1.33 5.76
N TRP A 175 2.59 -2.15 6.65
CA TRP A 175 3.81 -2.89 6.34
C TRP A 175 3.61 -4.14 5.48
N PHE A 176 2.44 -4.80 5.58
CA PHE A 176 2.25 -6.10 4.94
C PHE A 176 0.97 -6.20 4.13
N PHE A 177 -0.20 -5.88 4.69
CA PHE A 177 -1.44 -6.18 3.99
C PHE A 177 -1.66 -5.26 2.79
N HIS A 178 -1.49 -3.95 2.97
CA HIS A 178 -1.50 -3.00 1.88
C HIS A 178 -0.48 -3.39 0.79
N THR A 179 0.78 -3.64 1.18
CA THR A 179 1.84 -4.06 0.25
C THR A 179 1.47 -5.32 -0.53
N MET A 180 0.87 -6.34 0.11
CA MET A 180 0.44 -7.56 -0.58
C MET A 180 -0.62 -7.29 -1.64
N HIS A 181 -1.60 -6.44 -1.34
CA HIS A 181 -2.64 -6.06 -2.30
C HIS A 181 -2.07 -5.19 -3.42
N HIS A 182 -1.15 -4.28 -3.12
CA HIS A 182 -0.44 -3.44 -4.08
C HIS A 182 0.31 -4.28 -5.12
N GLU A 183 1.17 -5.20 -4.67
CA GLU A 183 1.94 -6.07 -5.54
C GLU A 183 1.04 -7.02 -6.36
N PHE A 184 -0.06 -7.47 -5.76
CA PHE A 184 -1.02 -8.28 -6.48
C PHE A 184 -1.75 -7.49 -7.57
N CYS A 185 -2.02 -6.21 -7.34
CA CYS A 185 -2.54 -5.31 -8.37
C CYS A 185 -1.62 -5.24 -9.58
N HIS A 186 -0.30 -5.12 -9.38
CA HIS A 186 0.67 -5.14 -10.48
C HIS A 186 0.63 -6.43 -11.29
N ILE A 187 0.47 -7.59 -10.64
CA ILE A 187 0.32 -8.87 -11.36
C ILE A 187 -0.94 -8.85 -12.24
N LEU A 188 -2.06 -8.42 -11.70
CA LEU A 188 -3.32 -8.38 -12.44
C LEU A 188 -3.30 -7.38 -13.60
N THR A 189 -2.70 -6.20 -13.41
CA THR A 189 -2.59 -5.18 -14.45
C THR A 189 -1.59 -5.53 -15.55
N GLN A 190 -0.54 -6.32 -15.25
CA GLN A 190 0.37 -6.89 -16.24
C GLN A 190 -0.29 -7.96 -17.12
N LEU A 191 -1.25 -8.71 -16.57
CA LEU A 191 -1.99 -9.74 -17.31
C LEU A 191 -3.11 -9.16 -18.18
N LYS A 192 -3.78 -8.11 -17.71
CA LYS A 192 -4.80 -7.37 -18.45
C LYS A 192 -4.60 -5.89 -18.22
N ASN A 193 -4.30 -5.14 -19.28
CA ASN A 193 -4.07 -3.70 -19.17
C ASN A 193 -5.35 -2.96 -18.75
N TYR A 194 -5.20 -1.94 -17.89
CA TYR A 194 -6.25 -0.98 -17.60
C TYR A 194 -6.32 0.16 -18.65
N SER A 195 -7.34 1.01 -18.56
CA SER A 195 -7.55 2.11 -19.50
C SER A 195 -6.39 3.12 -19.47
N THR A 196 -5.89 3.51 -20.65
CA THR A 196 -4.89 4.58 -20.78
C THR A 196 -5.43 5.96 -20.35
N GLU A 197 -6.74 6.11 -20.17
CA GLU A 197 -7.35 7.30 -19.59
C GLU A 197 -6.78 7.62 -18.19
N PHE A 198 -6.57 6.59 -17.37
CA PHE A 198 -5.97 6.74 -16.05
C PHE A 198 -4.65 7.51 -16.10
N GLN A 199 -3.79 7.17 -17.06
CA GLN A 199 -2.47 7.80 -17.22
C GLN A 199 -2.54 9.30 -17.53
N THR A 200 -3.70 9.77 -18.02
CA THR A 200 -3.88 11.19 -18.43
C THR A 200 -4.44 12.08 -17.32
N VAL A 201 -5.05 11.51 -16.27
CA VAL A 201 -5.71 12.27 -15.19
C VAL A 201 -4.74 13.15 -14.43
N SER A 202 -3.57 12.62 -14.06
CA SER A 202 -2.57 13.31 -13.25
C SER A 202 -1.21 13.46 -13.95
N THR A 203 -1.16 13.48 -15.28
CA THR A 203 0.10 13.49 -16.06
C THR A 203 1.07 14.61 -15.65
N SER A 204 0.56 15.79 -15.27
CA SER A 204 1.37 16.95 -14.87
C SER A 204 1.73 16.97 -13.39
N ASP A 205 1.12 16.10 -12.59
CA ASP A 205 1.20 16.16 -11.12
C ASP A 205 2.20 15.16 -10.54
N TYR A 206 2.59 14.14 -11.31
CA TYR A 206 3.52 13.10 -10.83
C TYR A 206 4.87 13.67 -10.40
N GLN A 207 5.32 13.21 -9.23
CA GLN A 207 6.56 13.61 -8.56
C GLN A 207 7.68 12.58 -8.81
N THR A 208 7.91 12.20 -10.05
CA THR A 208 8.74 11.05 -10.48
C THR A 208 10.08 10.89 -9.74
N THR A 209 10.73 11.98 -9.34
CA THR A 209 12.00 11.97 -8.60
C THR A 209 11.89 12.52 -7.19
N ASN A 210 10.81 13.23 -6.86
CA ASN A 210 10.61 13.91 -5.57
C ASN A 210 9.54 13.24 -4.70
N TRP A 211 8.93 12.16 -5.16
CA TRP A 211 7.89 11.43 -4.42
C TRP A 211 8.31 11.02 -3.00
N VAL A 212 9.60 10.75 -2.79
CA VAL A 212 10.18 10.40 -1.48
C VAL A 212 10.08 11.52 -0.43
N ASN A 213 9.80 12.74 -0.86
CA ASN A 213 9.60 13.91 0.00
C ASN A 213 8.12 14.32 0.08
N VAL A 214 7.22 13.53 -0.46
CA VAL A 214 5.76 13.73 -0.34
C VAL A 214 5.27 12.87 0.81
N ASP A 215 4.85 13.50 1.88
CA ASP A 215 4.25 12.79 3.00
C ASP A 215 2.86 12.25 2.63
N ASP A 216 2.50 11.06 3.13
CA ASP A 216 1.21 10.43 2.81
C ASP A 216 0.01 11.31 3.22
N TRP A 217 0.12 12.08 4.29
CA TRP A 217 -0.95 13.00 4.72
C TRP A 217 -1.12 14.21 3.78
N GLU A 218 -0.09 14.59 3.01
CA GLU A 218 -0.13 15.67 2.01
C GLU A 218 -0.57 15.19 0.63
N ALA A 219 -0.36 13.92 0.33
CA ALA A 219 -0.60 13.36 -0.99
C ALA A 219 -2.01 13.60 -1.54
N PRO A 220 -3.11 13.53 -0.74
CA PRO A 220 -4.46 13.81 -1.24
C PRO A 220 -4.62 15.21 -1.80
N ALA A 221 -3.99 16.24 -1.18
CA ALA A 221 -3.99 17.61 -1.67
C ALA A 221 -3.21 17.81 -2.99
N MET A 222 -2.56 16.74 -3.48
CA MET A 222 -1.89 16.67 -4.78
C MET A 222 -2.59 15.68 -5.73
N GLY A 223 -3.68 15.05 -5.28
CA GLY A 223 -4.48 14.11 -6.07
C GLY A 223 -4.01 12.67 -6.03
N PHE A 224 -3.29 12.25 -4.98
CA PHE A 224 -2.76 10.89 -4.80
C PHE A 224 -3.20 10.30 -3.45
N THR A 225 -3.23 8.96 -3.37
CA THR A 225 -3.59 8.26 -2.12
C THR A 225 -2.42 8.22 -1.13
N SER A 226 -1.18 8.26 -1.64
CA SER A 226 0.04 8.21 -0.85
C SER A 226 1.15 8.99 -1.57
N GLY A 227 2.23 9.31 -0.84
CA GLY A 227 3.44 9.86 -1.45
C GLY A 227 3.99 8.94 -2.55
N TYR A 228 3.96 7.61 -2.31
CA TYR A 228 4.42 6.63 -3.31
C TYR A 228 3.55 6.62 -4.57
N GLY A 229 2.24 6.75 -4.45
CA GLY A 229 1.34 6.90 -5.60
C GLY A 229 1.67 8.10 -6.49
N SER A 230 2.30 9.14 -5.94
CA SER A 230 2.73 10.30 -6.73
C SER A 230 3.93 10.02 -7.67
N LYS A 231 4.58 8.88 -7.57
CA LYS A 231 5.77 8.51 -8.35
C LYS A 231 5.47 8.34 -9.84
N GLU A 232 4.49 7.53 -10.17
CA GLU A 232 4.07 7.28 -11.55
C GLU A 232 2.73 6.51 -11.61
N TYR A 233 2.11 6.44 -12.79
CA TYR A 233 0.73 5.99 -12.97
C TYR A 233 0.47 4.51 -12.61
N ASN A 234 1.45 3.61 -12.66
CA ASN A 234 1.21 2.22 -12.25
C ASN A 234 1.21 2.09 -10.73
N GLU A 235 2.10 2.83 -10.05
CA GLU A 235 2.11 2.90 -8.58
C GLU A 235 0.82 3.57 -8.07
N ASP A 236 0.40 4.69 -8.69
CA ASP A 236 -0.85 5.38 -8.37
C ASP A 236 -2.08 4.46 -8.49
N PHE A 237 -2.14 3.67 -9.57
CA PHE A 237 -3.21 2.70 -9.77
C PHE A 237 -3.23 1.62 -8.69
N ALA A 238 -2.06 1.08 -8.35
CA ALA A 238 -1.92 0.04 -7.34
C ALA A 238 -2.17 0.57 -5.92
N GLU A 239 -1.75 1.82 -5.62
CA GLU A 239 -2.01 2.48 -4.35
C GLU A 239 -3.51 2.75 -4.12
N ILE A 240 -4.24 3.22 -5.13
CA ILE A 240 -5.70 3.42 -5.02
C ILE A 240 -6.40 2.08 -4.73
N TYR A 241 -6.03 1.04 -5.46
CA TYR A 241 -6.60 -0.30 -5.27
C TYR A 241 -6.31 -0.87 -3.88
N SER A 242 -5.04 -0.90 -3.47
CA SER A 242 -4.62 -1.49 -2.21
C SER A 242 -5.18 -0.71 -1.01
N PHE A 243 -5.19 0.62 -1.09
CA PHE A 243 -5.83 1.44 -0.06
C PHE A 243 -7.31 1.09 0.08
N TYR A 244 -8.05 1.07 -1.06
CA TYR A 244 -9.49 0.84 -1.03
C TYR A 244 -9.88 -0.51 -0.41
N VAL A 245 -9.14 -1.58 -0.69
CA VAL A 245 -9.48 -2.92 -0.19
C VAL A 245 -8.99 -3.18 1.24
N THR A 246 -8.06 -2.36 1.77
CA THR A 246 -7.48 -2.56 3.09
C THR A 246 -7.91 -1.54 4.15
N HIS A 247 -8.69 -0.52 3.78
CA HIS A 247 -9.17 0.52 4.68
C HIS A 247 -10.69 0.62 4.70
N THR A 248 -11.22 1.18 5.80
CA THR A 248 -12.65 1.41 5.96
C THR A 248 -13.17 2.47 4.98
N GLU A 249 -14.48 2.48 4.77
CA GLU A 249 -15.13 3.52 3.97
C GLU A 249 -14.88 4.91 4.54
N ALA A 250 -14.91 5.05 5.87
CA ALA A 250 -14.63 6.32 6.56
C ALA A 250 -13.21 6.83 6.26
N ALA A 251 -12.20 5.94 6.29
CA ALA A 251 -10.83 6.32 5.94
C ALA A 251 -10.71 6.77 4.47
N PHE A 252 -11.47 6.14 3.56
CA PHE A 252 -11.50 6.54 2.16
C PHE A 252 -12.21 7.89 1.97
N GLU A 253 -13.30 8.15 2.70
CA GLU A 253 -13.98 9.45 2.70
C GLU A 253 -13.08 10.55 3.27
N ASP A 254 -12.32 10.28 4.35
CA ASP A 254 -11.36 11.21 4.94
C ASP A 254 -10.21 11.53 3.96
N LEU A 255 -9.70 10.52 3.23
CA LEU A 255 -8.73 10.71 2.16
C LEU A 255 -9.26 11.64 1.07
N LEU A 256 -10.49 11.40 0.61
CA LEU A 256 -11.14 12.27 -0.38
C LEU A 256 -11.36 13.68 0.14
N ALA A 257 -11.76 13.83 1.42
CA ALA A 257 -11.94 15.13 2.06
C ALA A 257 -10.63 15.91 2.17
N ALA A 258 -9.50 15.21 2.45
CA ALA A 258 -8.17 15.80 2.49
C ALA A 258 -7.68 16.33 1.12
N ALA A 259 -8.29 15.88 0.02
CA ALA A 259 -8.01 16.38 -1.33
C ALA A 259 -8.71 17.70 -1.67
N ILE A 260 -9.60 18.19 -0.78
CA ILE A 260 -10.28 19.48 -0.94
C ILE A 260 -9.46 20.54 -0.22
N VAL A 261 -8.84 21.44 -0.95
CA VAL A 261 -7.95 22.46 -0.38
C VAL A 261 -8.59 23.83 -0.34
N ASP A 262 -8.17 24.64 0.61
CA ASP A 262 -8.57 26.06 0.66
C ASP A 262 -7.82 26.85 -0.43
N THR A 263 -8.54 27.72 -1.14
CA THR A 263 -7.91 28.71 -2.04
C THR A 263 -7.47 29.96 -1.25
N ASP A 264 -6.78 30.88 -1.91
CA ASP A 264 -6.47 32.20 -1.33
C ASP A 264 -7.67 33.18 -1.37
N THR A 265 -8.80 32.76 -1.94
CA THR A 265 -9.99 33.61 -2.11
C THR A 265 -10.93 33.44 -0.92
N PRO A 266 -11.24 34.52 -0.18
CA PRO A 266 -12.22 34.46 0.90
C PRO A 266 -13.62 34.15 0.38
N ALA A 267 -14.28 33.19 1.02
CA ALA A 267 -15.63 32.75 0.67
C ALA A 267 -16.68 33.85 0.93
N THR A 268 -17.69 33.90 0.05
CA THR A 268 -18.87 34.76 0.17
C THR A 268 -20.16 33.95 0.06
N ASP A 269 -21.21 34.40 0.74
CA ASP A 269 -22.55 33.83 0.57
C ASP A 269 -23.20 34.25 -0.77
N SER A 270 -24.39 33.74 -1.08
CA SER A 270 -25.12 34.06 -2.30
C SER A 270 -25.47 35.56 -2.47
N ASN A 271 -25.34 36.37 -1.43
CA ASN A 271 -25.57 37.81 -1.44
C ASN A 271 -24.26 38.61 -1.49
N GLY A 272 -23.10 37.93 -1.56
CA GLY A 272 -21.78 38.55 -1.56
C GLY A 272 -21.26 38.94 -0.17
N ASN A 273 -21.91 38.48 0.92
CA ASN A 273 -21.42 38.75 2.27
C ASN A 273 -20.30 37.77 2.66
N PRO A 274 -19.32 38.22 3.46
CA PRO A 274 -18.28 37.34 3.99
C PRO A 274 -18.84 36.15 4.77
N VAL A 275 -18.29 34.96 4.54
CA VAL A 275 -18.53 33.77 5.34
C VAL A 275 -17.38 33.62 6.35
N TYR A 276 -17.71 33.36 7.60
CA TYR A 276 -16.76 33.24 8.70
C TYR A 276 -16.77 31.84 9.28
N LYS A 277 -15.59 31.37 9.71
CA LYS A 277 -15.43 30.08 10.40
C LYS A 277 -16.17 30.06 11.73
N LYS A 278 -16.68 28.89 12.11
CA LYS A 278 -17.40 28.65 13.35
C LYS A 278 -16.77 27.49 14.12
N ASP A 279 -16.82 27.59 15.44
CA ASP A 279 -16.48 26.48 16.31
C ASP A 279 -17.59 25.39 16.35
N ALA A 280 -17.38 24.31 17.10
CA ALA A 280 -18.33 23.21 17.22
C ALA A 280 -19.68 23.63 17.82
N ASP A 281 -19.74 24.72 18.58
CA ASP A 281 -20.94 25.28 19.18
C ASP A 281 -21.65 26.30 18.27
N GLY A 282 -21.07 26.56 17.07
CA GLY A 282 -21.60 27.48 16.07
C GLY A 282 -21.21 28.93 16.28
N ASN A 283 -20.31 29.26 17.21
CA ASN A 283 -19.84 30.61 17.44
C ASN A 283 -18.75 30.96 16.43
N LEU A 284 -18.68 32.25 16.02
CA LEU A 284 -17.63 32.74 15.16
C LEU A 284 -16.26 32.66 15.85
N ILE A 285 -15.25 32.17 15.14
CA ILE A 285 -13.88 32.02 15.64
C ILE A 285 -13.18 33.37 15.53
N PRO A 286 -12.73 34.00 16.66
CA PRO A 286 -11.99 35.26 16.61
C PRO A 286 -10.62 35.09 15.95
N LEU A 287 -10.23 36.02 15.09
CA LEU A 287 -8.89 36.09 14.56
C LEU A 287 -7.90 36.50 15.67
N THR A 288 -6.77 35.78 15.77
CA THR A 288 -5.75 36.02 16.79
C THR A 288 -4.38 36.32 16.19
N ASP A 289 -3.55 37.08 16.93
CA ASP A 289 -2.15 37.30 16.60
C ASP A 289 -1.29 36.06 16.98
N ALA A 290 0.00 36.10 16.67
CA ALA A 290 0.96 35.03 16.97
C ALA A 290 1.11 34.69 18.47
N ASN A 291 0.62 35.58 19.37
CA ASN A 291 0.65 35.40 20.81
C ASN A 291 -0.71 34.96 21.37
N GLY A 292 -1.71 34.70 20.50
CA GLY A 292 -3.06 34.31 20.89
C GLY A 292 -3.97 35.46 21.30
N ASN A 293 -3.58 36.72 21.11
CA ASN A 293 -4.43 37.86 21.43
C ASN A 293 -5.45 38.13 20.31
N ILE A 294 -6.69 38.42 20.68
CA ILE A 294 -7.77 38.72 19.73
C ILE A 294 -7.40 40.00 18.93
N ILE A 295 -7.46 39.90 17.62
CA ILE A 295 -7.37 41.01 16.69
C ILE A 295 -8.75 41.66 16.56
N TYR A 296 -8.81 42.99 16.56
CA TYR A 296 -10.06 43.74 16.48
C TYR A 296 -10.16 44.44 15.12
N GLU A 297 -11.37 44.59 14.62
CA GLU A 297 -11.64 45.36 13.40
C GLU A 297 -11.21 46.83 13.57
N THR A 298 -10.72 47.41 12.47
CA THR A 298 -10.28 48.79 12.41
C THR A 298 -10.98 49.57 11.27
N ASP A 299 -11.12 50.86 11.43
CA ASP A 299 -11.50 51.77 10.34
C ASP A 299 -10.35 51.97 9.34
N ALA A 300 -10.59 52.77 8.31
CA ALA A 300 -9.60 53.05 7.26
C ALA A 300 -8.35 53.80 7.79
N GLU A 301 -8.45 54.48 8.91
CA GLU A 301 -7.40 55.20 9.62
C GLU A 301 -6.65 54.33 10.64
N GLY A 302 -7.08 53.04 10.82
CA GLY A 302 -6.46 52.07 11.74
C GLY A 302 -6.98 52.13 13.19
N ASN A 303 -8.04 52.86 13.48
CA ASN A 303 -8.62 52.94 14.81
C ASN A 303 -9.55 51.73 15.05
N VAL A 304 -9.47 51.12 16.25
CA VAL A 304 -10.31 49.99 16.61
C VAL A 304 -11.80 50.37 16.61
N LEU A 305 -12.62 49.53 15.96
CA LEU A 305 -14.06 49.72 15.92
C LEU A 305 -14.72 49.27 17.23
N TYR A 306 -15.75 49.96 17.64
CA TYR A 306 -16.55 49.65 18.84
C TYR A 306 -18.02 49.52 18.47
N LYS A 307 -18.69 48.47 18.99
CA LYS A 307 -20.14 48.33 18.93
C LYS A 307 -20.76 48.81 20.24
N LYS A 308 -21.92 49.47 20.16
CA LYS A 308 -22.73 49.85 21.30
C LYS A 308 -23.52 48.65 21.79
N VAL A 309 -23.37 48.28 23.05
CA VAL A 309 -24.13 47.22 23.73
C VAL A 309 -25.00 47.84 24.80
N THR A 310 -26.29 47.51 24.81
CA THR A 310 -27.24 47.99 25.84
C THR A 310 -27.73 46.77 26.63
N ALA A 311 -27.41 46.76 27.91
CA ALA A 311 -27.86 45.72 28.83
C ALA A 311 -29.37 45.81 29.12
N ALA A 312 -29.97 44.76 29.69
CA ALA A 312 -31.40 44.71 30.01
C ALA A 312 -31.85 45.75 31.01
N ASP A 313 -30.94 46.28 31.83
CA ASP A 313 -31.17 47.34 32.80
C ASP A 313 -31.04 48.75 32.18
N GLY A 314 -30.78 48.85 30.87
CA GLY A 314 -30.60 50.10 30.16
C GLY A 314 -29.17 50.65 30.19
N THR A 315 -28.23 50.00 30.86
CA THR A 315 -26.82 50.36 30.86
C THR A 315 -26.21 50.24 29.46
N VAL A 316 -25.52 51.29 29.02
CA VAL A 316 -24.87 51.33 27.71
C VAL A 316 -23.35 51.15 27.89
N THR A 317 -22.77 50.18 27.17
CA THR A 317 -21.33 49.96 27.09
C THR A 317 -20.87 49.98 25.63
N TYR A 318 -19.57 50.15 25.42
CA TYR A 318 -18.96 50.03 24.10
C TYR A 318 -17.92 48.95 24.15
N GLU A 319 -18.11 47.91 23.30
CA GLU A 319 -17.24 46.77 23.21
C GLU A 319 -16.45 46.84 21.90
N LYS A 320 -15.16 46.46 21.92
CA LYS A 320 -14.36 46.30 20.72
C LYS A 320 -14.97 45.24 19.82
N VAL A 321 -14.98 45.44 18.53
CA VAL A 321 -15.49 44.47 17.54
C VAL A 321 -14.37 43.50 17.19
N PRO A 322 -14.45 42.21 17.55
CA PRO A 322 -13.45 41.23 17.14
C PRO A 322 -13.47 41.06 15.61
N ALA A 323 -12.29 40.97 15.02
CA ALA A 323 -12.15 40.39 13.68
C ALA A 323 -12.34 38.86 13.79
N TYR A 324 -12.91 38.26 12.77
CA TYR A 324 -13.18 36.81 12.75
C TYR A 324 -12.44 36.13 11.60
N GLU A 325 -12.09 34.85 11.80
CA GLU A 325 -11.49 34.03 10.75
C GLU A 325 -12.47 33.86 9.59
N ARG A 326 -11.98 34.10 8.35
CA ARG A 326 -12.77 33.95 7.13
C ARG A 326 -12.70 32.50 6.64
N GLU A 327 -13.83 31.97 6.17
CA GLU A 327 -13.76 30.80 5.32
C GLU A 327 -13.14 31.15 3.99
N MET A 328 -12.44 30.20 3.38
CA MET A 328 -11.87 30.33 2.04
C MET A 328 -12.70 29.52 1.05
N GLU A 329 -12.70 29.91 -0.20
CA GLU A 329 -13.29 29.09 -1.26
C GLU A 329 -12.52 27.78 -1.36
N LYS A 330 -13.25 26.70 -1.70
CA LYS A 330 -12.68 25.36 -1.80
C LYS A 330 -12.31 25.04 -3.25
N ASP A 331 -11.11 24.49 -3.43
CA ASP A 331 -10.68 23.90 -4.69
C ASP A 331 -10.89 22.37 -4.65
N TYR A 332 -11.68 21.86 -5.56
CA TYR A 332 -12.02 20.45 -5.73
C TYR A 332 -11.21 19.78 -6.84
N THR A 333 -10.18 20.43 -7.37
CA THR A 333 -9.41 19.90 -8.52
C THR A 333 -8.85 18.51 -8.22
N TYR A 334 -8.18 18.35 -7.10
CA TYR A 334 -7.55 17.08 -6.72
C TYR A 334 -8.55 16.04 -6.22
N TYR A 335 -9.59 16.47 -5.51
CA TYR A 335 -10.74 15.62 -5.18
C TYR A 335 -11.34 14.98 -6.45
N ASN A 336 -11.62 15.79 -7.48
CA ASN A 336 -12.20 15.29 -8.72
C ASN A 336 -11.25 14.33 -9.47
N LYS A 337 -9.93 14.58 -9.42
CA LYS A 337 -8.92 13.66 -9.99
C LYS A 337 -8.90 12.32 -9.27
N LEU A 338 -8.91 12.32 -7.94
CA LEU A 338 -8.97 11.09 -7.14
C LEU A 338 -10.23 10.29 -7.42
N VAL A 339 -11.40 10.94 -7.43
CA VAL A 339 -12.68 10.28 -7.76
C VAL A 339 -12.66 9.71 -9.16
N GLN A 340 -12.14 10.44 -10.15
CA GLN A 340 -12.03 9.94 -11.52
C GLN A 340 -11.11 8.71 -11.60
N LYS A 341 -9.94 8.77 -10.98
CA LYS A 341 -9.00 7.66 -10.93
C LYS A 341 -9.59 6.44 -10.23
N PHE A 342 -10.24 6.65 -9.09
CA PHE A 342 -10.93 5.58 -8.37
C PHE A 342 -11.99 4.89 -9.21
N ASN A 343 -12.82 5.65 -9.92
CA ASN A 343 -13.83 5.07 -10.80
C ASN A 343 -13.21 4.20 -11.90
N ILE A 344 -12.07 4.61 -12.47
CA ILE A 344 -11.36 3.81 -13.48
C ILE A 344 -10.81 2.51 -12.85
N VAL A 345 -10.26 2.58 -11.64
CA VAL A 345 -9.79 1.40 -10.90
C VAL A 345 -10.95 0.46 -10.61
N TYR A 346 -12.04 0.99 -10.06
CA TYR A 346 -13.24 0.22 -9.72
C TYR A 346 -13.83 -0.50 -10.93
N ASP A 347 -14.03 0.23 -12.03
CA ASP A 347 -14.54 -0.31 -13.29
C ASP A 347 -13.60 -1.36 -13.90
N TYR A 348 -12.29 -1.18 -13.78
CA TYR A 348 -11.31 -2.15 -14.28
C TYR A 348 -11.44 -3.48 -13.56
N PHE A 349 -11.50 -3.48 -12.23
CA PHE A 349 -11.62 -4.73 -11.46
C PHE A 349 -12.95 -5.41 -11.70
N ALA A 350 -14.04 -4.66 -11.74
CA ALA A 350 -15.38 -5.19 -12.04
C ALA A 350 -15.46 -5.80 -13.44
N ASN A 351 -15.01 -5.06 -14.47
CA ASN A 351 -15.23 -5.45 -15.87
C ASN A 351 -14.16 -6.42 -16.41
N SER A 352 -12.90 -6.27 -15.99
CA SER A 352 -11.80 -7.12 -16.50
C SER A 352 -11.66 -8.41 -15.71
N TRP A 353 -11.94 -8.37 -14.40
CA TRP A 353 -11.69 -9.49 -13.50
C TRP A 353 -12.94 -10.07 -12.84
N GLY A 354 -14.07 -9.36 -12.90
CA GLY A 354 -15.29 -9.75 -12.19
C GLY A 354 -15.15 -9.61 -10.67
N ILE A 355 -14.25 -8.73 -10.20
CA ILE A 355 -14.02 -8.47 -8.79
C ILE A 355 -14.93 -7.35 -8.33
N ASP A 356 -15.80 -7.64 -7.38
CA ASP A 356 -16.53 -6.65 -6.59
C ASP A 356 -15.61 -6.15 -5.49
N LEU A 357 -15.12 -4.90 -5.62
CA LEU A 357 -14.17 -4.32 -4.67
C LEU A 357 -14.79 -4.05 -3.30
N ASP A 358 -16.09 -3.76 -3.23
CA ASP A 358 -16.79 -3.55 -1.95
C ASP A 358 -16.88 -4.85 -1.17
N ALA A 359 -17.30 -5.93 -1.84
CA ALA A 359 -17.35 -7.26 -1.24
C ALA A 359 -15.95 -7.75 -0.82
N LEU A 360 -14.93 -7.51 -1.65
CA LEU A 360 -13.55 -7.86 -1.30
C LEU A 360 -13.06 -7.08 -0.08
N ARG A 361 -13.32 -5.77 -0.02
CA ARG A 361 -12.99 -4.92 1.13
C ARG A 361 -13.62 -5.45 2.42
N GLU A 362 -14.93 -5.74 2.42
CA GLU A 362 -15.63 -6.30 3.58
C GLU A 362 -14.96 -7.58 4.09
N ILE A 363 -14.56 -8.48 3.18
CA ILE A 363 -13.89 -9.73 3.52
C ILE A 363 -12.51 -9.44 4.12
N VAL A 364 -11.70 -8.57 3.50
CA VAL A 364 -10.35 -8.22 3.96
C VAL A 364 -10.41 -7.56 5.34
N LEU A 365 -11.29 -6.57 5.56
CA LEU A 365 -11.44 -5.89 6.84
C LEU A 365 -11.87 -6.85 7.95
N ARG A 366 -12.84 -7.72 7.69
CA ARG A 366 -13.29 -8.74 8.65
C ARG A 366 -12.15 -9.68 9.02
N ARG A 367 -11.40 -10.19 8.04
CA ARG A 367 -10.28 -11.11 8.27
C ARG A 367 -9.11 -10.44 8.99
N SER A 368 -8.86 -9.17 8.72
CA SER A 368 -7.88 -8.38 9.46
C SER A 368 -8.26 -8.23 10.93
N ALA A 369 -9.52 -7.91 11.23
CA ALA A 369 -10.02 -7.84 12.61
C ALA A 369 -9.96 -9.20 13.34
N GLU A 370 -10.05 -10.32 12.64
CA GLU A 370 -9.82 -11.65 13.22
C GLU A 370 -8.36 -11.82 13.64
N VAL A 371 -7.38 -11.30 12.85
CA VAL A 371 -5.95 -11.35 13.16
C VAL A 371 -5.59 -10.57 14.41
N GLU A 372 -6.29 -9.48 14.74
CA GLU A 372 -6.06 -8.68 15.95
C GLU A 372 -6.21 -9.49 17.26
N LYS A 373 -6.88 -10.62 17.23
CA LYS A 373 -6.95 -11.55 18.36
C LYS A 373 -5.60 -12.23 18.66
N GLY A 374 -4.63 -12.09 17.77
CA GLY A 374 -3.31 -12.70 17.85
C GLY A 374 -3.19 -14.02 17.10
N ILE A 375 -1.96 -14.52 17.02
CA ILE A 375 -1.61 -15.76 16.32
C ILE A 375 -1.20 -16.84 17.31
N ASP A 376 -1.76 -18.01 17.17
CA ASP A 376 -1.29 -19.23 17.84
C ASP A 376 -0.11 -19.79 17.05
N ILE A 377 1.10 -19.53 17.55
CA ILE A 377 2.36 -19.92 16.91
C ILE A 377 2.57 -21.44 16.91
N GLU A 378 2.05 -22.16 17.90
CA GLU A 378 2.22 -23.62 18.02
C GLU A 378 1.35 -24.33 17.00
N ASN A 379 0.09 -23.92 16.88
CA ASN A 379 -0.87 -24.52 15.95
C ASN A 379 -0.87 -23.83 14.58
N MET A 380 -0.19 -22.69 14.43
CA MET A 380 -0.13 -21.88 13.20
C MET A 380 -1.52 -21.53 12.67
N THR A 381 -2.32 -20.91 13.54
CA THR A 381 -3.68 -20.43 13.26
C THR A 381 -3.91 -19.04 13.88
N VAL A 382 -4.91 -18.33 13.37
CA VAL A 382 -5.45 -17.15 14.07
C VAL A 382 -6.13 -17.62 15.36
N LYS A 383 -5.97 -16.89 16.47
CA LYS A 383 -6.65 -17.19 17.75
C LYS A 383 -8.16 -16.96 17.62
N ASN A 384 -8.93 -17.78 18.32
CA ASN A 384 -10.41 -17.69 18.33
C ASN A 384 -10.92 -16.55 19.21
#